data_ffa7c11cd13c30c0fb10932a0c4f172c
#
_entry.id   ffa7c11cd13c30c0fb10932a0c4f172c
#
_cell.length_a   1.000
_cell.length_b   1.000
_cell.length_c   1.000
_cell.angle_alpha   90.00
_cell.angle_beta   90.00
_cell.angle_gamma   90.00
#
_symmetry.space_group_name_H-M   'P 1'
#
loop_
_entity.id
_entity.type
_entity.pdbx_description
1 polymer ?
#
loop_
_entity_poly.entity_id
_entity_poly.type
_entity_poly.pdbx_seq_one_letter_code
_entity_poly.pdbx_strand_id
1 'polypeptide(L)'
;ESDIARIDLRNPVKQNQEEVAEEVVKEQVELGEEQLLSEINSRLGMKINSLEDLKSAREDNGEMDEEMSAFFKYKKETGRGIKDFMKLNEDHSALANEDLIAAYLRETEMEEGMDDDDLEVMLQDYIYDEELDDEDFIKKTRLAQKKIIAKAKGYFEEAKEKYRIP
;
A
#
# COMPACT_ATOMS: atom_id res chain seq x y z
N GLU A 1 26.59 47.98 -39.74
CA GLU A 1 27.63 47.15 -39.08
C GLU A 1 26.92 46.34 -38.03
N SER A 2 26.79 45.04 -38.31
CA SER A 2 25.99 44.12 -37.55
C SER A 2 26.83 43.48 -36.45
N ASP A 3 26.50 43.75 -35.21
CA ASP A 3 27.01 43.01 -34.08
C ASP A 3 26.22 41.68 -33.96
N ILE A 4 26.82 40.63 -34.47
CA ILE A 4 26.32 39.27 -34.29
C ILE A 4 26.90 38.77 -32.96
N ALA A 5 26.06 38.76 -31.91
CA ALA A 5 26.36 38.10 -30.67
C ALA A 5 26.58 36.60 -30.92
N ARG A 6 27.82 36.12 -30.78
CA ARG A 6 28.16 34.71 -30.81
C ARG A 6 27.64 34.08 -29.54
N ILE A 7 26.59 33.27 -29.68
CA ILE A 7 26.13 32.38 -28.62
C ILE A 7 27.12 31.20 -28.56
N ASP A 8 27.84 31.09 -27.44
CA ASP A 8 28.74 29.97 -27.16
C ASP A 8 27.96 28.72 -26.81
N LEU A 9 27.79 27.82 -27.77
CA LEU A 9 27.07 26.57 -27.65
C LEU A 9 27.83 25.47 -26.89
N ARG A 10 28.93 25.81 -26.21
CA ARG A 10 29.76 24.86 -25.47
C ARG A 10 29.46 24.76 -23.99
N ASN A 11 28.47 25.49 -23.48
CA ASN A 11 28.04 25.35 -22.12
C ASN A 11 26.56 25.00 -22.09
N PRO A 12 26.21 23.69 -22.16
CA PRO A 12 24.81 23.29 -22.01
C PRO A 12 24.37 23.58 -20.58
N VAL A 13 23.23 24.24 -20.49
CA VAL A 13 22.45 24.52 -19.30
C VAL A 13 22.17 23.21 -18.53
N LYS A 14 23.19 22.60 -17.91
CA LYS A 14 23.01 21.44 -17.04
C LYS A 14 22.65 21.81 -15.62
N GLN A 15 22.99 23.01 -15.17
CA GLN A 15 22.70 23.45 -13.81
C GLN A 15 21.22 23.72 -13.55
N ASN A 16 20.45 24.16 -14.55
CA ASN A 16 19.04 24.50 -14.34
C ASN A 16 18.11 23.27 -14.38
N GLN A 17 18.55 22.12 -14.92
CA GLN A 17 17.75 20.90 -14.93
C GLN A 17 17.93 20.06 -13.66
N GLU A 18 19.10 20.13 -13.03
CA GLU A 18 19.34 19.45 -11.76
C GLU A 18 18.65 20.19 -10.60
N GLU A 19 18.70 21.53 -10.56
CA GLU A 19 17.97 22.30 -9.55
C GLU A 19 16.45 22.15 -9.66
N VAL A 20 15.90 22.16 -10.88
CA VAL A 20 14.46 21.95 -11.09
C VAL A 20 14.03 20.53 -10.77
N ALA A 21 14.88 19.52 -11.07
CA ALA A 21 14.60 18.14 -10.73
C ALA A 21 14.69 17.89 -9.22
N GLU A 22 15.64 18.51 -8.52
CA GLU A 22 15.72 18.43 -7.06
C GLU A 22 14.57 19.16 -6.36
N GLU A 23 14.12 20.30 -6.87
CA GLU A 23 12.97 21.04 -6.34
C GLU A 23 11.66 20.26 -6.56
N VAL A 24 11.44 19.70 -7.75
CA VAL A 24 10.25 18.87 -8.05
C VAL A 24 10.24 17.59 -7.23
N VAL A 25 11.38 16.95 -7.03
CA VAL A 25 11.47 15.74 -6.18
C VAL A 25 11.23 16.08 -4.71
N LYS A 26 11.74 17.23 -4.22
CA LYS A 26 11.47 17.71 -2.86
C LYS A 26 9.98 18.04 -2.68
N GLU A 27 9.36 18.71 -3.63
CA GLU A 27 7.94 19.07 -3.58
C GLU A 27 7.02 17.84 -3.65
N GLN A 28 7.37 16.82 -4.44
CA GLN A 28 6.62 15.55 -4.48
C GLN A 28 6.80 14.71 -3.22
N VAL A 29 7.96 14.75 -2.61
CA VAL A 29 8.22 14.06 -1.33
C VAL A 29 7.51 14.79 -0.19
N GLU A 30 7.51 16.12 -0.16
CA GLU A 30 6.80 16.91 0.85
C GLU A 30 5.27 16.74 0.75
N LEU A 31 4.69 16.73 -0.45
CA LEU A 31 3.27 16.47 -0.66
C LEU A 31 2.87 15.05 -0.20
N GLY A 32 3.72 14.06 -0.42
CA GLY A 32 3.50 12.70 0.07
C GLY A 32 3.59 12.60 1.60
N GLU A 33 4.50 13.37 2.19
CA GLU A 33 4.71 13.44 3.63
C GLU A 33 3.56 14.15 4.35
N GLU A 34 3.10 15.29 3.86
CA GLU A 34 1.95 16.03 4.40
C GLU A 34 0.65 15.22 4.31
N GLN A 35 0.42 14.52 3.21
CA GLN A 35 -0.74 13.64 3.07
C GLN A 35 -0.70 12.47 4.05
N LEU A 36 0.47 11.88 4.23
CA LEU A 36 0.69 10.80 5.19
C LEU A 36 0.45 11.26 6.63
N LEU A 37 1.00 12.41 7.00
CA LEU A 37 0.83 13.01 8.32
C LEU A 37 -0.63 13.43 8.57
N SER A 38 -1.30 13.98 7.56
CA SER A 38 -2.72 14.33 7.65
C SER A 38 -3.59 13.09 7.89
N GLU A 39 -3.29 11.98 7.23
CA GLU A 39 -4.03 10.73 7.40
C GLU A 39 -3.75 10.10 8.78
N ILE A 40 -2.51 10.11 9.24
CA ILE A 40 -2.12 9.67 10.59
C ILE A 40 -2.84 10.52 11.65
N ASN A 41 -2.80 11.84 11.52
CA ASN A 41 -3.45 12.74 12.47
C ASN A 41 -4.97 12.58 12.51
N SER A 42 -5.60 12.39 11.34
CA SER A 42 -7.05 12.21 11.21
C SER A 42 -7.54 10.91 11.82
N ARG A 43 -6.80 9.82 11.65
CA ARG A 43 -7.23 8.49 12.07
C ARG A 43 -6.79 8.12 13.49
N LEU A 44 -5.64 8.61 13.93
CA LEU A 44 -5.07 8.30 15.24
C LEU A 44 -5.30 9.42 16.27
N GLY A 45 -5.95 10.53 15.88
CA GLY A 45 -6.19 11.66 16.77
C GLY A 45 -4.93 12.37 17.26
N MET A 46 -3.81 12.18 16.57
CA MET A 46 -2.51 12.74 16.91
C MET A 46 -2.30 14.11 16.22
N LYS A 47 -1.47 14.96 16.80
CA LYS A 47 -1.07 16.25 16.22
C LYS A 47 0.43 16.18 15.88
N ILE A 48 0.75 15.50 14.80
CA ILE A 48 2.13 15.35 14.30
C ILE A 48 2.27 16.25 13.08
N ASN A 49 3.21 17.19 13.11
CA ASN A 49 3.41 18.17 12.05
C ASN A 49 4.58 17.83 11.12
N SER A 50 5.45 16.89 11.53
CA SER A 50 6.58 16.45 10.72
C SER A 50 6.99 15.01 11.06
N LEU A 51 7.73 14.35 10.15
CA LEU A 51 8.37 13.05 10.44
C LEU A 51 9.42 13.16 11.56
N GLU A 52 9.95 14.33 11.79
CA GLU A 52 10.87 14.61 12.90
C GLU A 52 10.14 14.64 14.24
N ASP A 53 8.92 15.19 14.28
CA ASP A 53 8.05 15.12 15.46
C ASP A 53 7.69 13.67 15.80
N LEU A 54 7.51 12.85 14.77
CA LEU A 54 7.28 11.41 14.92
C LEU A 54 8.50 10.69 15.53
N LYS A 55 9.71 11.10 15.15
CA LYS A 55 10.96 10.58 15.70
C LYS A 55 11.19 11.08 17.12
N SER A 56 10.91 12.35 17.39
CA SER A 56 11.06 12.98 18.70
C SER A 56 10.05 12.44 19.71
N ALA A 57 8.81 12.19 19.28
CA ALA A 57 7.80 11.50 20.09
C ALA A 57 8.21 10.07 20.48
N ARG A 58 9.07 9.45 19.65
CA ARG A 58 9.66 8.14 19.93
C ARG A 58 10.76 8.21 21.01
N GLU A 59 11.47 9.31 21.08
CA GLU A 59 12.60 9.47 22.02
C GLU A 59 12.15 10.03 23.38
N ASP A 60 11.08 10.83 23.41
CA ASP A 60 10.67 11.59 24.60
C ASP A 60 9.52 10.94 25.40
N ASN A 61 8.77 10.00 24.80
CA ASN A 61 7.71 9.28 25.47
C ASN A 61 8.04 7.78 25.55
N GLY A 62 8.38 7.32 26.73
CA GLY A 62 8.50 5.91 27.03
C GLY A 62 7.19 5.10 26.91
N GLU A 63 6.12 5.73 26.46
CA GLU A 63 4.83 5.14 26.11
C GLU A 63 4.49 5.52 24.67
N MET A 64 5.14 4.85 23.70
CA MET A 64 4.67 4.85 22.35
C MET A 64 3.31 4.14 22.36
N ASP A 65 2.27 4.82 21.84
CA ASP A 65 0.96 4.25 21.67
C ASP A 65 1.08 2.84 21.05
N GLU A 66 0.40 1.88 21.62
CA GLU A 66 0.48 0.47 21.23
C GLU A 66 0.14 0.29 19.73
N GLU A 67 -0.75 1.12 19.17
CA GLU A 67 -1.06 1.18 17.73
C GLU A 67 0.14 1.59 16.89
N MET A 68 0.85 2.62 17.31
CA MET A 68 2.06 3.09 16.63
C MET A 68 3.15 2.05 16.68
N SER A 69 3.32 1.37 17.81
CA SER A 69 4.28 0.28 17.98
C SER A 69 3.96 -0.89 17.03
N ALA A 70 2.69 -1.28 16.94
CA ALA A 70 2.23 -2.32 16.03
C ALA A 70 2.45 -1.92 14.56
N PHE A 71 2.16 -0.68 14.19
CA PHE A 71 2.42 -0.17 12.84
C PHE A 71 3.91 -0.15 12.48
N PHE A 72 4.78 0.31 13.37
CA PHE A 72 6.22 0.32 13.10
C PHE A 72 6.80 -1.09 12.97
N LYS A 73 6.31 -2.03 13.78
CA LYS A 73 6.66 -3.44 13.63
C LYS A 73 6.26 -3.96 12.26
N TYR A 74 5.02 -3.73 11.85
CA TYR A 74 4.50 -4.10 10.52
C TYR A 74 5.34 -3.51 9.40
N LYS A 75 5.59 -2.20 9.43
CA LYS A 75 6.39 -1.50 8.43
C LYS A 75 7.82 -2.02 8.36
N LYS A 76 8.44 -2.32 9.50
CA LYS A 76 9.80 -2.86 9.56
C LYS A 76 9.90 -4.26 8.95
N GLU A 77 8.90 -5.10 9.19
CA GLU A 77 8.91 -6.49 8.73
C GLU A 77 8.44 -6.64 7.27
N THR A 78 7.49 -5.82 6.82
CA THR A 78 6.85 -5.94 5.49
C THR A 78 7.29 -4.88 4.49
N GLY A 79 7.82 -3.74 4.94
CA GLY A 79 8.11 -2.57 4.11
C GLY A 79 6.86 -1.81 3.66
N ARG A 80 5.65 -2.23 4.04
CA ARG A 80 4.37 -1.67 3.63
C ARG A 80 3.96 -0.46 4.47
N GLY A 81 3.05 0.37 3.90
CA GLY A 81 2.60 1.61 4.51
C GLY A 81 1.39 1.45 5.45
N ILE A 82 0.97 2.61 6.00
CA ILE A 82 -0.15 2.69 6.94
C ILE A 82 -1.49 2.19 6.33
N LYS A 83 -1.71 2.39 5.03
CA LYS A 83 -2.93 1.95 4.35
C LYS A 83 -3.08 0.44 4.39
N ASP A 84 -1.98 -0.28 4.13
CA ASP A 84 -1.97 -1.74 4.16
C ASP A 84 -2.12 -2.26 5.59
N PHE A 85 -1.49 -1.59 6.56
CA PHE A 85 -1.67 -1.90 7.98
C PHE A 85 -3.12 -1.73 8.45
N MET A 86 -3.79 -0.65 8.05
CA MET A 86 -5.20 -0.40 8.38
C MET A 86 -6.11 -1.45 7.74
N LYS A 87 -5.89 -1.78 6.45
CA LYS A 87 -6.63 -2.85 5.77
C LYS A 87 -6.45 -4.20 6.44
N LEU A 88 -5.25 -4.51 6.91
CA LEU A 88 -4.97 -5.75 7.62
C LEU A 88 -5.75 -5.86 8.94
N ASN A 89 -5.96 -4.73 9.63
CA ASN A 89 -6.70 -4.67 10.88
C ASN A 89 -8.22 -4.50 10.69
N GLU A 90 -8.71 -4.35 9.45
CA GLU A 90 -10.15 -4.37 9.15
C GLU A 90 -10.77 -5.74 9.44
N ASP A 91 -12.06 -5.75 9.69
CA ASP A 91 -12.80 -7.00 9.90
C ASP A 91 -13.11 -7.67 8.55
N HIS A 92 -12.24 -8.58 8.14
CA HIS A 92 -12.39 -9.34 6.90
C HIS A 92 -13.52 -10.38 6.96
N SER A 93 -14.05 -10.67 8.15
CA SER A 93 -15.16 -11.63 8.30
C SER A 93 -16.48 -11.12 7.72
N ALA A 94 -16.62 -9.79 7.59
CA ALA A 94 -17.78 -9.14 7.00
C ALA A 94 -17.70 -9.00 5.47
N LEU A 95 -16.56 -9.31 4.84
CA LEU A 95 -16.39 -9.23 3.40
C LEU A 95 -17.14 -10.34 2.68
N ALA A 96 -17.67 -10.03 1.48
CA ALA A 96 -18.13 -11.04 0.55
C ALA A 96 -16.97 -11.96 0.13
N ASN A 97 -17.28 -13.20 -0.24
CA ASN A 97 -16.26 -14.19 -0.59
C ASN A 97 -15.31 -13.71 -1.69
N GLU A 98 -15.82 -13.03 -2.72
CA GLU A 98 -15.01 -12.49 -3.82
C GLU A 98 -14.06 -11.40 -3.34
N ASP A 99 -14.54 -10.49 -2.50
CA ASP A 99 -13.72 -9.42 -1.93
C ASP A 99 -12.62 -9.97 -1.00
N LEU A 100 -12.93 -11.02 -0.25
CA LEU A 100 -11.97 -11.72 0.61
C LEU A 100 -10.89 -12.41 -0.22
N ILE A 101 -11.26 -13.07 -1.31
CA ILE A 101 -10.31 -13.70 -2.24
C ILE A 101 -9.43 -12.62 -2.90
N ALA A 102 -10.03 -11.53 -3.37
CA ALA A 102 -9.30 -10.42 -3.97
C ALA A 102 -8.28 -9.81 -2.99
N ALA A 103 -8.69 -9.57 -1.75
CA ALA A 103 -7.80 -9.06 -0.71
C ALA A 103 -6.63 -10.03 -0.43
N TYR A 104 -6.91 -11.32 -0.37
CA TYR A 104 -5.89 -12.35 -0.14
C TYR A 104 -4.90 -12.46 -1.31
N LEU A 105 -5.38 -12.50 -2.55
CA LEU A 105 -4.53 -12.55 -3.74
C LEU A 105 -3.67 -11.29 -3.87
N ARG A 106 -4.24 -10.12 -3.57
CA ARG A 106 -3.49 -8.86 -3.55
C ARG A 106 -2.33 -8.87 -2.56
N GLU A 107 -2.51 -9.51 -1.42
CA GLU A 107 -1.49 -9.59 -0.38
C GLU A 107 -0.42 -10.66 -0.65
N THR A 108 -0.79 -11.76 -1.30
CA THR A 108 0.06 -12.95 -1.41
C THR A 108 0.60 -13.23 -2.80
N GLU A 109 -0.12 -12.86 -3.85
CA GLU A 109 0.18 -13.25 -5.24
C GLU A 109 0.59 -12.07 -6.13
N MET A 110 0.33 -10.82 -5.71
CA MET A 110 0.73 -9.66 -6.49
C MET A 110 2.24 -9.43 -6.38
N GLU A 111 2.92 -9.52 -7.50
CA GLU A 111 4.35 -9.26 -7.63
C GLU A 111 4.61 -7.84 -8.19
N GLU A 112 5.87 -7.41 -8.13
CA GLU A 112 6.27 -6.12 -8.68
C GLU A 112 6.01 -6.06 -10.20
N GLY A 113 5.26 -5.06 -10.63
CA GLY A 113 4.87 -4.86 -12.03
C GLY A 113 3.49 -5.41 -12.38
N MET A 114 2.81 -6.11 -11.47
CA MET A 114 1.41 -6.48 -11.62
C MET A 114 0.47 -5.34 -11.24
N ASP A 115 -0.68 -5.28 -11.88
CA ASP A 115 -1.71 -4.28 -11.65
C ASP A 115 -3.09 -4.89 -11.31
N ASP A 116 -4.10 -4.05 -11.21
CA ASP A 116 -5.46 -4.51 -10.89
C ASP A 116 -6.08 -5.36 -12.00
N ASP A 117 -5.66 -5.20 -13.25
CA ASP A 117 -6.12 -6.03 -14.38
C ASP A 117 -5.57 -7.47 -14.22
N ASP A 118 -4.32 -7.61 -13.77
CA ASP A 118 -3.74 -8.93 -13.45
C ASP A 118 -4.48 -9.61 -12.29
N LEU A 119 -4.88 -8.82 -11.29
CA LEU A 119 -5.69 -9.34 -10.18
C LEU A 119 -7.07 -9.83 -10.67
N GLU A 120 -7.72 -9.12 -11.57
CA GLU A 120 -9.00 -9.55 -12.16
C GLU A 120 -8.85 -10.87 -12.91
N VAL A 121 -7.75 -11.05 -13.66
CA VAL A 121 -7.45 -12.32 -14.35
C VAL A 121 -7.29 -13.46 -13.35
N MET A 122 -6.57 -13.24 -12.24
CA MET A 122 -6.42 -14.26 -11.19
C MET A 122 -7.75 -14.61 -10.51
N LEU A 123 -8.63 -13.62 -10.33
CA LEU A 123 -9.96 -13.84 -9.75
C LEU A 123 -10.87 -14.70 -10.61
N GLN A 124 -10.68 -14.71 -11.93
CA GLN A 124 -11.49 -15.54 -12.85
C GLN A 124 -11.40 -17.05 -12.55
N ASP A 125 -10.29 -17.51 -11.97
CA ASP A 125 -10.13 -18.91 -11.57
C ASP A 125 -11.09 -19.32 -10.42
N TYR A 126 -11.69 -18.34 -9.76
CA TYR A 126 -12.59 -18.54 -8.61
C TYR A 126 -14.02 -18.07 -8.86
N ILE A 127 -14.36 -17.69 -10.10
CA ILE A 127 -15.69 -17.21 -10.50
C ILE A 127 -16.31 -18.25 -11.44
N TYR A 128 -17.59 -18.49 -11.29
CA TYR A 128 -18.38 -19.34 -12.20
C TYR A 128 -19.78 -18.75 -12.37
N ASP A 129 -20.40 -19.07 -13.51
CA ASP A 129 -21.78 -18.74 -13.82
C ASP A 129 -22.63 -20.01 -13.84
N GLU A 130 -23.62 -20.09 -12.95
CA GLU A 130 -24.49 -21.27 -12.83
C GLU A 130 -25.34 -21.54 -14.07
N GLU A 131 -25.57 -20.54 -14.92
CA GLU A 131 -26.38 -20.66 -16.13
C GLU A 131 -25.55 -20.95 -17.40
N LEU A 132 -24.28 -20.54 -17.42
CA LEU A 132 -23.44 -20.60 -18.61
C LEU A 132 -22.37 -21.69 -18.56
N ASP A 133 -21.89 -22.02 -17.38
CA ASP A 133 -20.79 -22.96 -17.18
C ASP A 133 -21.31 -24.40 -17.02
N ASP A 134 -20.49 -25.37 -17.40
CA ASP A 134 -20.83 -26.76 -17.21
C ASP A 134 -20.70 -27.21 -15.72
N GLU A 135 -21.42 -28.26 -15.34
CA GLU A 135 -21.47 -28.74 -13.96
C GLU A 135 -20.10 -29.13 -13.40
N ASP A 136 -19.21 -29.67 -14.21
CA ASP A 136 -17.88 -30.09 -13.78
C ASP A 136 -16.98 -28.89 -13.50
N PHE A 137 -17.07 -27.85 -14.34
CA PHE A 137 -16.41 -26.60 -14.12
C PHE A 137 -16.89 -25.91 -12.84
N ILE A 138 -18.21 -25.81 -12.66
CA ILE A 138 -18.83 -25.24 -11.46
C ILE A 138 -18.35 -25.97 -10.20
N LYS A 139 -18.35 -27.32 -10.20
CA LYS A 139 -17.89 -28.11 -9.05
C LYS A 139 -16.41 -27.87 -8.72
N LYS A 140 -15.56 -27.82 -9.74
CA LYS A 140 -14.11 -27.53 -9.57
C LYS A 140 -13.87 -26.14 -9.03
N THR A 141 -14.51 -25.14 -9.61
CA THR A 141 -14.37 -23.75 -9.20
C THR A 141 -14.91 -23.51 -7.79
N ARG A 142 -16.05 -24.12 -7.45
CA ARG A 142 -16.60 -24.06 -6.09
C ARG A 142 -15.66 -24.69 -5.06
N LEU A 143 -14.99 -25.78 -5.41
CA LEU A 143 -13.98 -26.39 -4.54
C LEU A 143 -12.75 -25.48 -4.40
N ALA A 144 -12.29 -24.86 -5.49
CA ALA A 144 -11.20 -23.89 -5.47
C ALA A 144 -11.54 -22.67 -4.59
N GLN A 145 -12.76 -22.14 -4.72
CA GLN A 145 -13.25 -21.05 -3.85
C GLN A 145 -13.19 -21.45 -2.37
N LYS A 146 -13.70 -22.61 -2.00
CA LYS A 146 -13.69 -23.07 -0.61
C LYS A 146 -12.28 -23.15 -0.04
N LYS A 147 -11.34 -23.66 -0.84
CA LYS A 147 -9.93 -23.78 -0.44
C LYS A 147 -9.27 -22.41 -0.25
N ILE A 148 -9.46 -21.49 -1.20
CA ILE A 148 -8.83 -20.16 -1.11
C ILE A 148 -9.46 -19.31 -0.02
N ILE A 149 -10.76 -19.42 0.22
CA ILE A 149 -11.44 -18.73 1.33
C ILE A 149 -10.88 -19.20 2.69
N ALA A 150 -10.68 -20.51 2.85
CA ALA A 150 -10.08 -21.04 4.07
C ALA A 150 -8.65 -20.52 4.28
N LYS A 151 -7.84 -20.48 3.21
CA LYS A 151 -6.49 -19.89 3.24
C LYS A 151 -6.51 -18.39 3.56
N ALA A 152 -7.41 -17.65 2.92
CA ALA A 152 -7.56 -16.21 3.14
C ALA A 152 -7.93 -15.90 4.60
N LYS A 153 -8.90 -16.60 5.16
CA LYS A 153 -9.28 -16.45 6.56
C LYS A 153 -8.12 -16.74 7.51
N GLY A 154 -7.43 -17.84 7.31
CA GLY A 154 -6.26 -18.20 8.12
C GLY A 154 -5.16 -17.16 8.02
N TYR A 155 -4.85 -16.68 6.81
CA TYR A 155 -3.84 -15.64 6.58
C TYR A 155 -4.17 -14.34 7.31
N PHE A 156 -5.40 -13.83 7.17
CA PHE A 156 -5.80 -12.58 7.81
C PHE A 156 -5.91 -12.70 9.33
N GLU A 157 -6.33 -13.84 9.85
CA GLU A 157 -6.32 -14.09 11.30
C GLU A 157 -4.89 -14.12 11.86
N GLU A 158 -3.96 -14.84 11.23
CA GLU A 158 -2.56 -14.87 11.64
C GLU A 158 -1.89 -13.48 11.54
N ALA A 159 -2.14 -12.76 10.45
CA ALA A 159 -1.58 -11.43 10.26
C ALA A 159 -2.18 -10.42 11.26
N LYS A 160 -3.48 -10.52 11.55
CA LYS A 160 -4.16 -9.70 12.56
C LYS A 160 -3.61 -9.98 13.96
N GLU A 161 -3.40 -11.25 14.32
CA GLU A 161 -2.77 -11.61 15.60
C GLU A 161 -1.33 -11.10 15.72
N LYS A 162 -0.56 -11.21 14.63
CA LYS A 162 0.84 -10.79 14.60
C LYS A 162 1.02 -9.27 14.74
N TYR A 163 0.11 -8.50 14.15
CA TYR A 163 0.14 -7.03 14.11
C TYR A 163 -1.07 -6.42 14.81
N ARG A 164 -1.64 -7.15 15.76
CA ARG A 164 -2.82 -6.71 16.49
C ARG A 164 -2.54 -5.41 17.22
N ILE A 165 -3.48 -4.50 17.06
CA ILE A 165 -3.60 -3.32 17.90
C ILE A 165 -4.19 -3.81 19.22
N PRO A 166 -3.48 -3.65 20.33
CA PRO A 166 -3.97 -4.10 21.63
C PRO A 166 -5.22 -3.34 22.05
#